data_91b7029916a34d1f20a9f276e1c2c4c1
#
_entry.id   91b7029916a34d1f20a9f276e1c2c4c1
#
_cell.length_a   1.000
_cell.length_b   1.000
_cell.length_c   1.000
_cell.angle_alpha   90.00
_cell.angle_beta   90.00
_cell.angle_gamma   90.00
#
_symmetry.space_group_name_H-M   'P 1'
#
loop_
_entity.id
_entity.type
_entity.pdbx_description
1 polymer ?
#
loop_
_entity_poly.entity_id
_entity_poly.type
_entity_poly.pdbx_seq_one_letter_code
_entity_poly.pdbx_strand_id
1 'polypeptide(L)'
;MEKKDTKIRTSLRPVVQENKILRPSPNNISSAARSLKQGKLIAFPTETVYGLAANAMSDQSVAKVFQVKERPSFNPLIIHFHNIESAKKFVKFNKHASILAKKFWPGSLTLVLPKKKNCMISLLASAGLDSLAIRVPKNKIARELIKKSGLPIAAPSANISGTISPTTAKHVLQNLPKNNVKILDGGKCKIGIESTIIDLTKKNIFLLRPGGLEISKIEKILGLKILPHKNTSPSRPKSPGQMNFHYAPRIPLRINIKKVVPSEALLSFGKHKYRSFKKELNLSFRGNLKEAASNLFKMLYALDKKKFSSIAVMPIPKKGLGIAINDRLLKASKRKFS
;
A
#
# COMPACT_ATOMS: atom_id res chain seq x y z
N MET A 1 -47.95 -35.30 36.99
CA MET A 1 -47.30 -33.95 37.09
C MET A 1 -46.03 -33.97 36.25
N GLU A 2 -46.14 -33.62 34.97
CA GLU A 2 -44.97 -33.54 34.05
C GLU A 2 -44.46 -32.13 34.03
N LYS A 3 -43.16 -31.98 34.33
CA LYS A 3 -42.43 -30.72 34.23
C LYS A 3 -41.98 -30.52 32.79
N LYS A 4 -42.54 -29.53 32.10
CA LYS A 4 -42.06 -29.04 30.80
C LYS A 4 -40.83 -28.19 30.99
N ASP A 5 -39.66 -28.72 30.61
CA ASP A 5 -38.43 -27.95 30.45
C ASP A 5 -38.48 -27.13 29.16
N THR A 6 -38.66 -25.83 29.28
CA THR A 6 -38.60 -24.89 28.16
C THR A 6 -37.17 -24.49 27.95
N LYS A 7 -36.46 -25.15 27.01
CA LYS A 7 -35.13 -24.73 26.53
C LYS A 7 -35.26 -23.49 25.64
N ILE A 8 -34.94 -22.32 26.22
CA ILE A 8 -34.75 -21.08 25.46
C ILE A 8 -33.41 -21.20 24.73
N ARG A 9 -33.43 -21.57 23.43
CA ARG A 9 -32.29 -21.45 22.52
C ARG A 9 -32.19 -20.01 22.02
N THR A 10 -31.45 -19.15 22.71
CA THR A 10 -30.96 -17.87 22.17
C THR A 10 -29.85 -18.12 21.17
N SER A 11 -30.19 -18.29 19.91
CA SER A 11 -29.21 -18.28 18.81
C SER A 11 -28.76 -16.84 18.56
N LEU A 12 -27.71 -16.40 19.25
CA LEU A 12 -26.98 -15.20 18.91
C LEU A 12 -26.26 -15.44 17.56
N ARG A 13 -26.92 -15.12 16.45
CA ARG A 13 -26.26 -15.00 15.16
C ARG A 13 -25.25 -13.86 15.29
N PRO A 14 -23.95 -14.06 14.99
CA PRO A 14 -23.02 -12.96 14.99
C PRO A 14 -23.49 -11.94 13.96
N VAL A 15 -23.74 -10.71 14.39
CA VAL A 15 -24.08 -9.58 13.50
C VAL A 15 -22.82 -9.31 12.67
N VAL A 16 -22.80 -9.81 11.44
CA VAL A 16 -21.75 -9.52 10.47
C VAL A 16 -21.90 -8.07 10.06
N GLN A 17 -21.16 -7.19 10.72
CA GLN A 17 -21.15 -5.76 10.37
C GLN A 17 -20.38 -5.56 9.06
N GLU A 18 -21.03 -4.92 8.09
CA GLU A 18 -20.45 -4.67 6.77
C GLU A 18 -19.49 -3.46 6.77
N ASN A 19 -18.49 -3.49 5.88
CA ASN A 19 -17.61 -2.36 5.63
C ASN A 19 -18.44 -1.18 5.08
N LYS A 20 -18.25 0.02 5.63
CA LYS A 20 -19.04 1.21 5.26
C LYS A 20 -18.16 2.26 4.58
N ILE A 21 -18.54 2.66 3.37
CA ILE A 21 -17.92 3.79 2.66
C ILE A 21 -18.54 5.10 3.16
N LEU A 22 -17.70 6.04 3.57
CA LEU A 22 -18.07 7.33 4.13
C LEU A 22 -17.49 8.47 3.27
N ARG A 23 -18.30 9.49 2.96
CA ARG A 23 -17.80 10.75 2.41
C ARG A 23 -16.85 11.41 3.43
N PRO A 24 -15.74 12.05 2.99
CA PRO A 24 -14.74 12.61 3.90
C PRO A 24 -15.14 13.99 4.44
N SER A 25 -16.35 14.10 5.01
CA SER A 25 -16.78 15.30 5.72
C SER A 25 -15.97 15.49 7.02
N PRO A 26 -15.87 16.73 7.57
CA PRO A 26 -15.21 16.99 8.85
C PRO A 26 -15.70 16.08 10.00
N ASN A 27 -17.02 15.81 10.05
CA ASN A 27 -17.64 14.93 11.04
C ASN A 27 -17.23 13.47 10.85
N ASN A 28 -17.22 12.96 9.62
CA ASN A 28 -16.81 11.58 9.33
C ASN A 28 -15.31 11.37 9.58
N ILE A 29 -14.44 12.35 9.27
CA ILE A 29 -13.01 12.30 9.60
C ILE A 29 -12.84 12.30 11.12
N SER A 30 -13.57 13.14 11.88
CA SER A 30 -13.52 13.16 13.34
C SER A 30 -14.01 11.84 13.94
N SER A 31 -15.10 11.25 13.40
CA SER A 31 -15.59 9.93 13.81
C SER A 31 -14.56 8.82 13.53
N ALA A 32 -13.90 8.85 12.36
CA ALA A 32 -12.82 7.91 12.02
C ALA A 32 -11.61 8.07 12.96
N ALA A 33 -11.23 9.30 13.30
CA ALA A 33 -10.17 9.58 14.26
C ALA A 33 -10.49 9.04 15.67
N ARG A 34 -11.71 9.20 16.16
CA ARG A 34 -12.16 8.58 17.42
C ARG A 34 -12.13 7.05 17.34
N SER A 35 -12.55 6.47 16.22
CA SER A 35 -12.47 5.02 16.01
C SER A 35 -11.02 4.49 16.09
N LEU A 36 -10.04 5.21 15.53
CA LEU A 36 -8.61 4.85 15.64
C LEU A 36 -8.13 4.91 17.11
N LYS A 37 -8.54 5.92 17.89
CA LYS A 37 -8.24 5.99 19.33
C LYS A 37 -8.81 4.81 20.12
N GLN A 38 -9.97 4.29 19.67
CA GLN A 38 -10.62 3.10 20.25
C GLN A 38 -10.02 1.77 19.73
N GLY A 39 -8.93 1.81 18.99
CA GLY A 39 -8.28 0.60 18.46
C GLY A 39 -9.01 -0.07 17.29
N LYS A 40 -9.94 0.63 16.62
CA LYS A 40 -10.62 0.16 15.40
C LYS A 40 -9.78 0.51 14.16
N LEU A 41 -9.96 -0.27 13.08
CA LEU A 41 -9.28 -0.04 11.81
C LEU A 41 -10.08 0.92 10.92
N ILE A 42 -9.36 1.76 10.16
CA ILE A 42 -9.94 2.70 9.19
C ILE A 42 -9.20 2.55 7.86
N ALA A 43 -9.91 2.34 6.77
CA ALA A 43 -9.32 2.48 5.44
C ALA A 43 -9.40 3.96 5.00
N PHE A 44 -8.30 4.50 4.49
CA PHE A 44 -8.19 5.91 4.15
C PHE A 44 -7.38 6.14 2.87
N PRO A 45 -7.71 7.19 2.11
CA PRO A 45 -7.01 7.52 0.87
C PRO A 45 -5.65 8.15 1.15
N THR A 46 -4.64 7.81 0.32
CA THR A 46 -3.44 8.61 0.17
C THR A 46 -3.29 9.05 -1.29
N GLU A 47 -2.26 9.85 -1.61
CA GLU A 47 -1.95 10.17 -3.00
C GLU A 47 -1.42 8.97 -3.77
N THR A 48 -0.94 7.92 -3.08
CA THR A 48 -0.36 6.69 -3.65
C THR A 48 -1.38 5.57 -3.80
N VAL A 49 -1.80 4.95 -2.70
CA VAL A 49 -2.81 3.89 -2.61
C VAL A 49 -3.63 4.08 -1.34
N TYR A 50 -4.77 3.41 -1.19
CA TYR A 50 -5.51 3.38 0.08
C TYR A 50 -4.73 2.58 1.12
N GLY A 51 -4.67 3.13 2.34
CA GLY A 51 -4.05 2.50 3.51
C GLY A 51 -5.08 1.95 4.48
N LEU A 52 -4.74 0.88 5.20
CA LEU A 52 -5.50 0.36 6.35
C LEU A 52 -4.83 0.84 7.63
N ALA A 53 -5.43 1.84 8.26
CA ALA A 53 -4.92 2.54 9.44
C ALA A 53 -5.18 1.80 10.74
N ALA A 54 -4.17 1.75 11.59
CA ALA A 54 -4.26 1.38 13.00
C ALA A 54 -3.44 2.33 13.86
N ASN A 55 -3.75 2.42 15.17
CA ASN A 55 -2.88 3.07 16.13
C ASN A 55 -1.53 2.35 16.22
N ALA A 56 -0.46 3.00 15.78
CA ALA A 56 0.87 2.40 15.73
C ALA A 56 1.51 2.13 17.10
N MET A 57 0.97 2.72 18.18
CA MET A 57 1.44 2.54 19.56
C MET A 57 0.70 1.42 20.31
N SER A 58 -0.30 0.77 19.68
CA SER A 58 -1.11 -0.29 20.28
C SER A 58 -0.84 -1.62 19.57
N ASP A 59 -0.22 -2.57 20.26
CA ASP A 59 0.04 -3.93 19.74
C ASP A 59 -1.26 -4.60 19.30
N GLN A 60 -2.35 -4.44 20.09
CA GLN A 60 -3.66 -5.00 19.74
C GLN A 60 -4.22 -4.41 18.44
N SER A 61 -4.08 -3.09 18.22
CA SER A 61 -4.53 -2.44 16.98
C SER A 61 -3.70 -2.87 15.79
N VAL A 62 -2.39 -3.00 15.96
CA VAL A 62 -1.46 -3.46 14.92
C VAL A 62 -1.71 -4.93 14.59
N ALA A 63 -1.93 -5.80 15.59
CA ALA A 63 -2.26 -7.21 15.38
C ALA A 63 -3.52 -7.39 14.51
N LYS A 64 -4.57 -6.57 14.72
CA LYS A 64 -5.77 -6.56 13.86
C LYS A 64 -5.43 -6.28 12.38
N VAL A 65 -4.44 -5.41 12.08
CA VAL A 65 -4.00 -5.16 10.70
C VAL A 65 -3.41 -6.41 10.09
N PHE A 66 -2.55 -7.13 10.80
CA PHE A 66 -1.96 -8.38 10.31
C PHE A 66 -3.03 -9.43 10.08
N GLN A 67 -3.96 -9.60 11.01
CA GLN A 67 -5.08 -10.54 10.92
C GLN A 67 -5.99 -10.24 9.72
N VAL A 68 -6.51 -9.00 9.60
CA VAL A 68 -7.44 -8.62 8.51
C VAL A 68 -6.80 -8.74 7.13
N LYS A 69 -5.49 -8.55 7.04
CA LYS A 69 -4.74 -8.60 5.78
C LYS A 69 -4.14 -9.97 5.48
N GLU A 70 -4.22 -10.93 6.40
CA GLU A 70 -3.49 -12.20 6.30
C GLU A 70 -1.99 -11.94 6.02
N ARG A 71 -1.42 -10.94 6.74
CA ARG A 71 -0.07 -10.46 6.51
C ARG A 71 0.92 -11.17 7.40
N PRO A 72 2.08 -11.66 6.86
CA PRO A 72 3.14 -12.20 7.70
C PRO A 72 3.67 -11.16 8.70
N SER A 73 3.80 -11.54 9.98
CA SER A 73 4.21 -10.64 11.08
C SER A 73 5.63 -10.09 10.93
N PHE A 74 6.52 -10.80 10.24
CA PHE A 74 7.89 -10.36 9.95
C PHE A 74 7.99 -9.23 8.91
N ASN A 75 6.87 -8.82 8.29
CA ASN A 75 6.85 -7.79 7.25
C ASN A 75 6.42 -6.45 7.86
N PRO A 76 7.35 -5.50 8.15
CA PRO A 76 7.06 -4.28 8.91
C PRO A 76 6.05 -3.38 8.20
N LEU A 77 5.48 -2.43 8.95
CA LEU A 77 4.50 -1.46 8.47
C LEU A 77 5.15 -0.08 8.29
N ILE A 78 4.58 0.75 7.41
CA ILE A 78 4.94 2.17 7.30
C ILE A 78 4.14 2.95 8.33
N ILE A 79 4.83 3.77 9.12
CA ILE A 79 4.21 4.65 10.11
C ILE A 79 4.01 6.03 9.48
N HIS A 80 2.77 6.48 9.47
CA HIS A 80 2.36 7.75 8.88
C HIS A 80 2.19 8.82 9.96
N PHE A 81 2.71 10.01 9.66
CA PHE A 81 2.65 11.19 10.51
C PHE A 81 1.98 12.35 9.76
N HIS A 82 1.43 13.33 10.48
CA HIS A 82 0.81 14.49 9.83
C HIS A 82 1.83 15.57 9.40
N ASN A 83 3.01 15.62 10.05
CA ASN A 83 4.13 16.51 9.73
C ASN A 83 5.48 15.92 10.16
N ILE A 84 6.57 16.62 9.82
CA ILE A 84 7.95 16.20 10.13
C ILE A 84 8.20 16.20 11.65
N GLU A 85 7.70 17.20 12.36
CA GLU A 85 7.98 17.38 13.79
C GLU A 85 7.38 16.24 14.62
N SER A 86 6.19 15.76 14.25
CA SER A 86 5.61 14.57 14.90
C SER A 86 6.43 13.30 14.62
N ALA A 87 7.02 13.16 13.43
CA ALA A 87 7.88 12.02 13.10
C ALA A 87 9.20 12.02 13.88
N LYS A 88 9.82 13.22 14.07
CA LYS A 88 11.08 13.39 14.82
C LYS A 88 10.99 12.93 16.28
N LYS A 89 9.79 12.80 16.83
CA LYS A 89 9.60 12.29 18.21
C LYS A 89 10.00 10.81 18.34
N PHE A 90 9.92 10.02 17.27
CA PHE A 90 10.06 8.56 17.27
C PHE A 90 11.35 8.03 16.65
N VAL A 91 11.98 8.80 15.74
CA VAL A 91 13.18 8.37 15.00
C VAL A 91 14.27 9.42 15.00
N LYS A 92 15.53 8.96 14.76
CA LYS A 92 16.70 9.82 14.64
C LYS A 92 16.84 10.28 13.20
N PHE A 93 16.77 11.60 12.96
CA PHE A 93 17.01 12.21 11.65
C PHE A 93 18.50 12.51 11.47
N ASN A 94 19.11 11.99 10.41
CA ASN A 94 20.42 12.43 9.93
C ASN A 94 20.28 13.57 8.91
N LYS A 95 21.41 14.10 8.40
CA LYS A 95 21.46 15.19 7.41
C LYS A 95 20.63 14.86 6.15
N HIS A 96 20.82 13.67 5.58
CA HIS A 96 20.10 13.25 4.36
C HIS A 96 18.59 13.11 4.60
N ALA A 97 18.18 12.53 5.73
CA ALA A 97 16.77 12.43 6.11
C ALA A 97 16.11 13.81 6.23
N SER A 98 16.82 14.78 6.83
CA SER A 98 16.33 16.15 6.99
C SER A 98 16.14 16.87 5.64
N ILE A 99 17.12 16.73 4.73
CA ILE A 99 17.08 17.28 3.37
C ILE A 99 15.89 16.68 2.59
N LEU A 100 15.79 15.33 2.58
CA LEU A 100 14.75 14.63 1.82
C LEU A 100 13.35 14.87 2.38
N ALA A 101 13.19 14.88 3.69
CA ALA A 101 11.92 15.19 4.33
C ALA A 101 11.47 16.62 4.01
N LYS A 102 12.34 17.62 4.16
CA LYS A 102 12.04 19.03 3.82
C LYS A 102 11.63 19.18 2.35
N LYS A 103 12.26 18.45 1.42
CA LYS A 103 11.99 18.59 -0.02
C LYS A 103 10.77 17.81 -0.50
N PHE A 104 10.53 16.60 0.04
CA PHE A 104 9.55 15.66 -0.53
C PHE A 104 8.38 15.31 0.39
N TRP A 105 8.33 15.81 1.61
CA TRP A 105 7.17 15.70 2.49
C TRP A 105 6.42 17.02 2.62
N PRO A 106 5.10 16.92 2.61
CA PRO A 106 4.21 15.76 2.45
C PRO A 106 4.28 15.17 1.03
N GLY A 107 4.43 13.83 0.93
CA GLY A 107 4.58 13.20 -0.39
C GLY A 107 4.77 11.69 -0.42
N SER A 108 5.10 11.19 -1.62
CA SER A 108 5.23 9.77 -1.94
C SER A 108 6.62 9.19 -1.64
N LEU A 109 7.30 9.71 -0.62
CA LEU A 109 8.58 9.23 -0.10
C LEU A 109 8.41 8.62 1.29
N THR A 110 8.96 7.44 1.51
CA THR A 110 9.11 6.77 2.80
C THR A 110 10.59 6.69 3.13
N LEU A 111 10.97 7.08 4.35
CA LEU A 111 12.33 6.99 4.87
C LEU A 111 12.41 5.91 5.93
N VAL A 112 13.42 5.04 5.87
CA VAL A 112 13.74 4.09 6.94
C VAL A 112 14.84 4.70 7.79
N LEU A 113 14.54 4.94 9.07
CA LEU A 113 15.39 5.64 10.02
C LEU A 113 15.53 4.87 11.33
N PRO A 114 16.66 4.99 12.08
CA PRO A 114 16.82 4.39 13.38
C PRO A 114 15.78 4.92 14.38
N LYS A 115 15.24 4.03 15.22
CA LYS A 115 14.37 4.40 16.34
C LYS A 115 15.13 5.25 17.38
N LYS A 116 14.42 6.11 18.10
CA LYS A 116 14.89 6.67 19.36
C LYS A 116 14.77 5.62 20.48
N LYS A 117 15.58 5.75 21.56
CA LYS A 117 15.53 4.82 22.71
C LYS A 117 14.11 4.66 23.27
N ASN A 118 13.39 5.77 23.46
CA ASN A 118 12.05 5.81 24.03
C ASN A 118 10.96 5.79 22.94
N CYS A 119 11.13 5.00 21.89
CA CYS A 119 10.17 4.88 20.80
C CYS A 119 8.98 4.00 21.23
N MET A 120 7.80 4.60 21.39
CA MET A 120 6.56 3.91 21.79
C MET A 120 5.82 3.23 20.64
N ILE A 121 6.43 3.12 19.46
CA ILE A 121 5.81 2.37 18.34
C ILE A 121 5.88 0.87 18.64
N SER A 122 4.75 0.20 18.48
CA SER A 122 4.58 -1.24 18.61
C SER A 122 5.72 -2.02 17.94
N LEU A 123 6.28 -3.01 18.64
CA LEU A 123 7.30 -3.90 18.07
C LEU A 123 6.74 -4.70 16.88
N LEU A 124 5.46 -5.07 16.91
CA LEU A 124 4.78 -5.70 15.79
C LEU A 124 4.79 -4.80 14.55
N ALA A 125 4.55 -3.49 14.71
CA ALA A 125 4.55 -2.55 13.59
C ALA A 125 5.92 -2.45 12.91
N SER A 126 7.00 -2.57 13.67
CA SER A 126 8.38 -2.57 13.16
C SER A 126 8.93 -3.97 12.85
N ALA A 127 8.17 -5.05 13.08
CA ALA A 127 8.65 -6.44 13.01
C ALA A 127 9.93 -6.67 13.84
N GLY A 128 10.00 -6.05 15.02
CA GLY A 128 11.15 -6.15 15.92
C GLY A 128 12.42 -5.38 15.49
N LEU A 129 12.40 -4.69 14.35
CA LEU A 129 13.58 -3.95 13.84
C LEU A 129 13.89 -2.70 14.68
N ASP A 130 15.16 -2.31 14.77
CA ASP A 130 15.62 -1.07 15.40
C ASP A 130 15.42 0.19 14.54
N SER A 131 14.71 0.04 13.44
CA SER A 131 14.38 1.12 12.51
C SER A 131 12.87 1.16 12.21
N LEU A 132 12.39 2.31 11.77
CA LEU A 132 11.02 2.50 11.30
C LEU A 132 11.02 3.02 9.87
N ALA A 133 10.11 2.48 9.06
CA ALA A 133 9.71 3.08 7.80
C ALA A 133 8.66 4.15 8.11
N ILE A 134 8.97 5.43 7.83
CA ILE A 134 8.10 6.57 8.18
C ILE A 134 7.75 7.41 6.96
N ARG A 135 6.57 8.06 6.99
CA ARG A 135 6.09 8.89 5.90
C ARG A 135 5.14 9.99 6.38
N VAL A 136 5.15 11.13 5.68
CA VAL A 136 4.11 12.16 5.77
C VAL A 136 3.36 12.18 4.43
N PRO A 137 2.09 11.71 4.34
CA PRO A 137 1.35 11.63 3.09
C PRO A 137 0.89 13.02 2.63
N LYS A 138 0.74 13.22 1.29
CA LYS A 138 0.29 14.50 0.72
C LYS A 138 -1.23 14.66 0.74
N ASN A 139 -1.99 13.57 0.76
CA ASN A 139 -3.45 13.61 0.72
C ASN A 139 -4.02 14.37 1.93
N LYS A 140 -4.91 15.34 1.68
CA LYS A 140 -5.49 16.19 2.73
C LYS A 140 -6.31 15.38 3.74
N ILE A 141 -7.11 14.41 3.28
CA ILE A 141 -7.95 13.54 4.14
C ILE A 141 -7.07 12.71 5.07
N ALA A 142 -5.99 12.11 4.53
CA ALA A 142 -5.03 11.36 5.33
C ALA A 142 -4.40 12.21 6.43
N ARG A 143 -3.90 13.39 6.07
CA ARG A 143 -3.26 14.30 7.03
C ARG A 143 -4.22 14.77 8.10
N GLU A 144 -5.46 15.11 7.73
CA GLU A 144 -6.49 15.54 8.69
C GLU A 144 -6.88 14.41 9.63
N LEU A 145 -7.05 13.19 9.12
CA LEU A 145 -7.31 12.00 9.93
C LEU A 145 -6.18 11.78 10.98
N ILE A 146 -4.92 11.82 10.53
CA ILE A 146 -3.75 11.64 11.40
C ILE A 146 -3.69 12.77 12.44
N LYS A 147 -3.88 14.03 12.01
CA LYS A 147 -3.88 15.20 12.92
C LYS A 147 -4.96 15.09 13.98
N LYS A 148 -6.23 14.80 13.58
CA LYS A 148 -7.37 14.67 14.50
C LYS A 148 -7.25 13.45 15.43
N SER A 149 -6.63 12.37 15.00
CA SER A 149 -6.36 11.22 15.87
C SER A 149 -5.30 11.52 16.92
N GLY A 150 -4.35 12.44 16.65
CA GLY A 150 -3.20 12.70 17.51
C GLY A 150 -2.22 11.52 17.58
N LEU A 151 -2.39 10.49 16.75
CA LEU A 151 -1.65 9.22 16.81
C LEU A 151 -0.69 9.07 15.63
N PRO A 152 0.47 8.42 15.80
CA PRO A 152 1.18 7.81 14.69
C PRO A 152 0.35 6.65 14.14
N ILE A 153 0.21 6.56 12.80
CA ILE A 153 -0.66 5.58 12.15
C ILE A 153 0.15 4.53 11.43
N ALA A 154 0.10 3.28 11.86
CA ALA A 154 0.60 2.15 11.09
C ALA A 154 -0.37 1.84 9.95
N ALA A 155 0.09 1.93 8.69
CA ALA A 155 -0.79 1.70 7.56
C ALA A 155 -0.09 1.04 6.37
N PRO A 156 -0.29 -0.27 6.15
CA PRO A 156 -0.06 -0.91 4.86
C PRO A 156 -1.19 -0.59 3.87
N SER A 157 -1.09 -1.02 2.61
CA SER A 157 -2.20 -0.93 1.64
C SER A 157 -3.46 -1.66 2.14
N ALA A 158 -4.65 -1.16 1.81
CA ALA A 158 -5.94 -1.69 2.33
C ALA A 158 -6.50 -2.86 1.49
N ASN A 159 -5.70 -3.94 1.30
CA ASN A 159 -6.04 -5.17 0.58
C ASN A 159 -5.50 -6.39 1.33
N ILE A 160 -5.96 -7.59 1.00
CA ILE A 160 -5.35 -8.87 1.44
C ILE A 160 -3.89 -8.89 0.96
N SER A 161 -2.99 -9.43 1.78
CA SER A 161 -1.55 -9.48 1.47
C SER A 161 -1.30 -10.24 0.16
N GLY A 162 -0.35 -9.76 -0.64
CA GLY A 162 -0.02 -10.37 -1.94
C GLY A 162 -0.91 -9.95 -3.11
N THR A 163 -2.13 -9.43 -2.88
CA THR A 163 -3.06 -9.01 -3.94
C THR A 163 -2.81 -7.59 -4.44
N ILE A 164 -3.57 -7.16 -5.47
CA ILE A 164 -3.46 -5.82 -6.07
C ILE A 164 -3.77 -4.73 -5.04
N SER A 165 -2.93 -3.68 -4.96
CA SER A 165 -3.15 -2.55 -4.04
C SER A 165 -4.36 -1.69 -4.46
N PRO A 166 -5.23 -1.25 -3.52
CA PRO A 166 -6.43 -0.49 -3.83
C PRO A 166 -6.12 0.97 -4.11
N THR A 167 -6.71 1.53 -5.17
CA THR A 167 -6.58 2.94 -5.57
C THR A 167 -7.89 3.72 -5.51
N THR A 168 -8.98 3.07 -5.08
CA THR A 168 -10.30 3.67 -4.83
C THR A 168 -10.95 3.00 -3.60
N ALA A 169 -11.93 3.65 -2.97
CA ALA A 169 -12.72 3.07 -1.89
C ALA A 169 -13.45 1.78 -2.31
N LYS A 170 -13.93 1.73 -3.57
CA LYS A 170 -14.56 0.53 -4.14
C LYS A 170 -13.60 -0.66 -4.20
N HIS A 171 -12.32 -0.44 -4.54
CA HIS A 171 -11.30 -1.50 -4.51
C HIS A 171 -11.06 -2.03 -3.09
N VAL A 172 -11.07 -1.14 -2.08
CA VAL A 172 -10.97 -1.56 -0.66
C VAL A 172 -12.15 -2.44 -0.29
N LEU A 173 -13.38 -2.00 -0.59
CA LEU A 173 -14.61 -2.73 -0.29
C LEU A 173 -14.63 -4.13 -0.93
N GLN A 174 -14.10 -4.26 -2.16
CA GLN A 174 -14.05 -5.52 -2.90
C GLN A 174 -13.00 -6.51 -2.38
N ASN A 175 -12.00 -6.04 -1.64
CA ASN A 175 -10.82 -6.84 -1.29
C ASN A 175 -10.59 -7.07 0.19
N LEU A 176 -11.15 -6.25 1.06
CA LEU A 176 -11.13 -6.55 2.47
C LEU A 176 -12.34 -7.41 2.83
N PRO A 177 -12.16 -8.44 3.68
CA PRO A 177 -13.26 -9.20 4.21
C PRO A 177 -14.25 -8.28 4.97
N LYS A 178 -15.46 -8.76 5.23
CA LYS A 178 -16.48 -8.03 5.99
C LYS A 178 -16.06 -7.92 7.47
N ASN A 179 -15.20 -6.95 7.78
CA ASN A 179 -14.57 -6.79 9.11
C ASN A 179 -14.97 -5.48 9.80
N ASN A 180 -16.10 -4.90 9.46
CA ASN A 180 -16.55 -3.62 10.04
C ASN A 180 -15.52 -2.47 9.88
N VAL A 181 -14.83 -2.40 8.75
CA VAL A 181 -13.88 -1.33 8.46
C VAL A 181 -14.62 -0.14 7.85
N LYS A 182 -14.54 1.02 8.49
CA LYS A 182 -14.99 2.28 7.89
C LYS A 182 -13.97 2.71 6.82
N ILE A 183 -14.46 3.09 5.64
CA ILE A 183 -13.66 3.49 4.49
C ILE A 183 -13.93 4.96 4.20
N LEU A 184 -12.95 5.84 4.38
CA LEU A 184 -13.05 7.24 3.96
C LEU A 184 -12.82 7.32 2.45
N ASP A 185 -13.82 7.78 1.69
CA ASP A 185 -13.70 7.89 0.23
C ASP A 185 -13.07 9.22 -0.19
N GLY A 186 -11.84 9.20 -0.63
CA GLY A 186 -11.14 10.36 -1.21
C GLY A 186 -11.00 10.28 -2.73
N GLY A 187 -11.81 9.46 -3.40
CA GLY A 187 -11.74 9.23 -4.84
C GLY A 187 -10.52 8.41 -5.26
N LYS A 188 -10.15 8.54 -6.52
CA LYS A 188 -8.99 7.85 -7.12
C LYS A 188 -7.66 8.43 -6.60
N CYS A 189 -6.73 7.57 -6.20
CA CYS A 189 -5.36 7.96 -5.85
C CYS A 189 -4.64 8.54 -7.08
N LYS A 190 -4.01 9.73 -6.92
CA LYS A 190 -3.41 10.48 -8.04
C LYS A 190 -2.18 9.78 -8.64
N ILE A 191 -1.35 9.11 -7.81
CA ILE A 191 -0.11 8.44 -8.23
C ILE A 191 -0.36 7.00 -8.65
N GLY A 192 -1.22 6.26 -7.91
CA GLY A 192 -1.69 4.92 -8.26
C GLY A 192 -0.73 3.77 -7.95
N ILE A 193 0.49 4.05 -7.50
CA ILE A 193 1.48 3.08 -6.99
C ILE A 193 2.03 3.56 -5.65
N GLU A 194 2.59 2.64 -4.84
CA GLU A 194 3.07 2.95 -3.48
C GLU A 194 4.26 3.90 -3.48
N SER A 195 4.61 4.39 -2.28
CA SER A 195 5.75 5.28 -2.05
C SER A 195 7.09 4.64 -2.38
N THR A 196 8.04 5.45 -2.82
CA THR A 196 9.46 5.10 -2.89
C THR A 196 10.01 4.97 -1.48
N ILE A 197 10.78 3.90 -1.19
CA ILE A 197 11.35 3.66 0.14
C ILE A 197 12.86 3.70 0.07
N ILE A 198 13.46 4.57 0.89
CA ILE A 198 14.91 4.79 1.00
C ILE A 198 15.37 4.41 2.41
N ASP A 199 16.39 3.57 2.49
CA ASP A 199 17.05 3.23 3.76
C ASP A 199 18.17 4.22 4.04
N LEU A 200 18.08 4.92 5.17
CA LEU A 200 19.05 5.89 5.67
C LEU A 200 19.63 5.48 7.03
N THR A 201 19.53 4.20 7.39
CA THR A 201 20.05 3.67 8.67
C THR A 201 21.55 3.49 8.68
N LYS A 202 22.19 3.46 7.50
CA LYS A 202 23.65 3.26 7.31
C LYS A 202 24.29 4.45 6.61
N LYS A 203 25.62 4.47 6.51
CA LYS A 203 26.40 5.48 5.77
C LYS A 203 25.96 5.53 4.29
N ASN A 204 25.83 4.36 3.66
CA ASN A 204 25.36 4.24 2.27
C ASN A 204 23.83 4.30 2.23
N ILE A 205 23.30 4.93 1.18
CA ILE A 205 21.87 5.10 0.94
C ILE A 205 21.37 3.99 0.01
N PHE A 206 20.34 3.24 0.43
CA PHE A 206 19.81 2.13 -0.34
C PHE A 206 18.36 2.35 -0.76
N LEU A 207 18.05 1.98 -2.00
CA LEU A 207 16.68 1.88 -2.50
C LEU A 207 16.10 0.54 -2.06
N LEU A 208 15.11 0.56 -1.15
CA LEU A 208 14.39 -0.64 -0.73
C LEU A 208 13.21 -0.96 -1.64
N ARG A 209 12.55 0.08 -2.19
CA ARG A 209 11.43 -0.08 -3.11
C ARG A 209 11.31 1.12 -4.04
N PRO A 210 11.37 0.96 -5.36
CA PRO A 210 10.99 2.01 -6.29
C PRO A 210 9.48 2.28 -6.18
N GLY A 211 9.04 3.55 -6.32
CA GLY A 211 7.64 3.93 -6.12
C GLY A 211 7.28 5.25 -6.78
N GLY A 212 6.28 5.96 -6.22
CA GLY A 212 5.69 7.16 -6.79
C GLY A 212 6.57 8.41 -6.84
N LEU A 213 7.76 8.38 -6.24
CA LEU A 213 8.80 9.39 -6.40
C LEU A 213 9.95 8.78 -7.21
N GLU A 214 10.30 9.41 -8.33
CA GLU A 214 11.41 8.96 -9.18
C GLU A 214 12.75 9.04 -8.45
N ILE A 215 13.59 8.01 -8.59
CA ILE A 215 14.91 7.89 -7.93
C ILE A 215 15.82 9.04 -8.35
N SER A 216 15.84 9.39 -9.64
CA SER A 216 16.66 10.48 -10.20
C SER A 216 16.40 11.83 -9.53
N LYS A 217 15.15 12.10 -9.07
CA LYS A 217 14.83 13.31 -8.31
C LYS A 217 15.45 13.32 -6.92
N ILE A 218 15.54 12.16 -6.27
CA ILE A 218 16.16 12.02 -4.96
C ILE A 218 17.68 12.18 -5.12
N GLU A 219 18.28 11.50 -6.10
CA GLU A 219 19.71 11.60 -6.41
C GLU A 219 20.13 13.04 -6.74
N LYS A 220 19.33 13.77 -7.55
CA LYS A 220 19.56 15.18 -7.87
C LYS A 220 19.61 16.08 -6.63
N ILE A 221 18.74 15.82 -5.65
CA ILE A 221 18.68 16.62 -4.41
C ILE A 221 19.83 16.29 -3.46
N LEU A 222 20.28 15.05 -3.43
CA LEU A 222 21.36 14.60 -2.55
C LEU A 222 22.75 14.82 -3.15
N GLY A 223 22.87 14.97 -4.47
CA GLY A 223 24.14 14.96 -5.19
C GLY A 223 24.83 13.58 -5.16
N LEU A 224 24.11 12.50 -4.84
CA LEU A 224 24.64 11.16 -4.62
C LEU A 224 23.84 10.12 -5.40
N LYS A 225 24.49 9.01 -5.80
CA LYS A 225 23.81 7.83 -6.33
C LYS A 225 23.22 6.99 -5.20
N ILE A 226 21.99 6.49 -5.44
CA ILE A 226 21.30 5.58 -4.53
C ILE A 226 21.60 4.16 -4.97
N LEU A 227 22.11 3.36 -4.04
CA LEU A 227 22.49 1.99 -4.32
C LEU A 227 21.27 1.06 -4.32
N PRO A 228 21.20 0.08 -5.23
CA PRO A 228 20.16 -0.95 -5.16
C PRO A 228 20.39 -1.81 -3.91
N HIS A 229 19.33 -2.09 -3.16
CA HIS A 229 19.40 -3.04 -2.06
C HIS A 229 19.28 -4.47 -2.60
N LYS A 230 20.36 -5.25 -2.48
CA LYS A 230 20.29 -6.71 -2.68
C LYS A 230 19.58 -7.32 -1.48
N ASN A 231 18.38 -7.87 -1.69
CA ASN A 231 17.63 -8.52 -0.62
C ASN A 231 18.29 -9.89 -0.33
N THR A 232 19.21 -9.93 0.62
CA THR A 232 19.93 -11.14 1.02
C THR A 232 19.13 -12.03 1.96
N SER A 233 18.05 -11.52 2.56
CA SER A 233 17.22 -12.26 3.51
C SER A 233 15.71 -11.96 3.28
N PRO A 234 15.04 -12.69 2.38
CA PRO A 234 13.61 -12.52 2.12
C PRO A 234 12.73 -12.70 3.37
N SER A 235 13.19 -13.46 4.36
CA SER A 235 12.52 -13.71 5.65
C SER A 235 12.61 -12.56 6.65
N ARG A 236 13.48 -11.54 6.42
CA ARG A 236 13.63 -10.36 7.29
C ARG A 236 13.65 -9.05 6.48
N PRO A 237 12.53 -8.66 5.85
CA PRO A 237 12.47 -7.43 5.08
C PRO A 237 12.58 -6.21 5.99
N LYS A 238 13.35 -5.20 5.58
CA LYS A 238 13.48 -3.91 6.29
C LYS A 238 12.29 -2.98 6.08
N SER A 239 11.49 -3.25 5.05
CA SER A 239 10.31 -2.45 4.69
C SER A 239 9.32 -3.25 3.85
N PRO A 240 8.06 -2.78 3.73
CA PRO A 240 7.06 -3.41 2.87
C PRO A 240 7.50 -3.45 1.40
N GLY A 241 7.08 -4.51 0.68
CA GLY A 241 7.30 -4.65 -0.76
C GLY A 241 8.64 -5.28 -1.15
N GLN A 242 9.39 -5.84 -0.20
CA GLN A 242 10.62 -6.60 -0.47
C GLN A 242 10.37 -8.10 -0.69
N MET A 243 9.15 -8.58 -0.48
CA MET A 243 8.79 -9.98 -0.77
C MET A 243 8.81 -10.25 -2.28
N ASN A 244 9.19 -11.48 -2.64
CA ASN A 244 9.29 -11.92 -4.04
C ASN A 244 7.94 -11.96 -4.76
N PHE A 245 6.84 -12.21 -4.04
CA PHE A 245 5.47 -12.26 -4.53
C PHE A 245 4.64 -11.15 -3.91
N HIS A 246 4.02 -10.31 -4.74
CA HIS A 246 3.14 -9.22 -4.33
C HIS A 246 2.36 -8.64 -5.52
N TYR A 247 1.26 -7.92 -5.29
CA TYR A 247 0.47 -7.17 -6.29
C TYR A 247 -0.26 -8.06 -7.31
N ALA A 248 -0.43 -9.34 -7.03
CA ALA A 248 -0.92 -10.28 -8.01
C ALA A 248 -2.44 -10.22 -8.20
N PRO A 249 -2.92 -10.25 -9.45
CA PRO A 249 -4.30 -10.55 -9.77
C PRO A 249 -4.65 -12.01 -9.42
N ARG A 250 -5.94 -12.36 -9.48
CA ARG A 250 -6.46 -13.71 -9.26
C ARG A 250 -6.20 -14.63 -10.45
N ILE A 251 -6.09 -14.07 -11.67
CA ILE A 251 -5.75 -14.78 -12.89
C ILE A 251 -4.27 -14.59 -13.23
N PRO A 252 -3.63 -15.47 -14.03
CA PRO A 252 -2.24 -15.36 -14.42
C PRO A 252 -1.90 -14.03 -15.08
N LEU A 253 -0.65 -13.55 -14.86
CA LEU A 253 -0.13 -12.32 -15.45
C LEU A 253 1.19 -12.62 -16.18
N ARG A 254 1.22 -12.36 -17.49
CA ARG A 254 2.41 -12.50 -18.34
C ARG A 254 2.96 -11.12 -18.70
N ILE A 255 4.25 -10.92 -18.51
CA ILE A 255 4.91 -9.63 -18.75
C ILE A 255 5.84 -9.70 -19.97
N ASN A 256 6.15 -8.54 -20.56
CA ASN A 256 7.07 -8.41 -21.69
C ASN A 256 6.67 -9.30 -22.88
N ILE A 257 5.38 -9.36 -23.17
CA ILE A 257 4.85 -10.24 -24.22
C ILE A 257 5.35 -9.83 -25.61
N LYS A 258 5.58 -10.83 -26.47
CA LYS A 258 5.83 -10.67 -27.91
C LYS A 258 4.56 -10.94 -28.73
N LYS A 259 3.63 -11.74 -28.21
CA LYS A 259 2.31 -12.07 -28.79
C LYS A 259 1.25 -12.17 -27.72
N VAL A 260 0.00 -11.93 -28.08
CA VAL A 260 -1.20 -12.10 -27.27
C VAL A 260 -2.10 -13.15 -27.93
N VAL A 261 -2.87 -13.88 -27.13
CA VAL A 261 -3.81 -14.89 -27.64
C VAL A 261 -5.26 -14.47 -27.40
N PRO A 262 -6.25 -14.98 -28.18
CA PRO A 262 -7.64 -14.52 -28.14
C PRO A 262 -8.33 -14.62 -26.78
N SER A 263 -7.93 -15.56 -25.93
CA SER A 263 -8.51 -15.75 -24.59
C SER A 263 -7.97 -14.77 -23.53
N GLU A 264 -6.91 -14.01 -23.82
CA GLU A 264 -6.26 -13.10 -22.89
C GLU A 264 -6.88 -11.70 -22.89
N ALA A 265 -6.68 -10.99 -21.77
CA ALA A 265 -6.83 -9.54 -21.70
C ALA A 265 -5.47 -8.87 -21.94
N LEU A 266 -5.43 -7.80 -22.74
CA LEU A 266 -4.23 -7.03 -23.02
C LEU A 266 -4.15 -5.79 -22.11
N LEU A 267 -3.06 -5.64 -21.37
CA LEU A 267 -2.66 -4.42 -20.71
C LEU A 267 -1.54 -3.76 -21.52
N SER A 268 -1.91 -2.77 -22.34
CA SER A 268 -1.03 -2.14 -23.31
C SER A 268 -0.42 -0.84 -22.80
N PHE A 269 0.58 -0.31 -23.52
CA PHE A 269 1.24 0.96 -23.26
C PHE A 269 1.72 1.58 -24.56
N GLY A 270 1.38 2.85 -24.81
CA GLY A 270 1.68 3.52 -26.07
C GLY A 270 0.85 2.99 -27.25
N LYS A 271 1.28 3.32 -28.47
CA LYS A 271 0.73 2.77 -29.71
C LYS A 271 1.30 1.37 -29.95
N HIS A 272 0.53 0.46 -30.51
CA HIS A 272 0.97 -0.91 -30.83
C HIS A 272 0.15 -1.54 -31.95
N LYS A 273 0.61 -2.69 -32.46
CA LYS A 273 0.00 -3.45 -33.55
C LYS A 273 -0.58 -4.81 -33.11
N TYR A 274 -0.65 -5.09 -31.78
CA TYR A 274 -1.25 -6.34 -31.30
C TYR A 274 -2.72 -6.44 -31.72
N ARG A 275 -3.13 -7.66 -32.07
CA ARG A 275 -4.51 -8.04 -32.45
C ARG A 275 -4.89 -9.31 -31.69
N SER A 276 -6.11 -9.78 -31.86
CA SER A 276 -6.58 -11.06 -31.31
C SER A 276 -6.52 -11.16 -29.78
N PHE A 277 -6.97 -10.13 -29.08
CA PHE A 277 -7.17 -10.12 -27.63
C PHE A 277 -8.67 -9.99 -27.29
N LYS A 278 -9.09 -10.55 -26.16
CA LYS A 278 -10.50 -10.51 -25.75
C LYS A 278 -10.94 -9.13 -25.23
N LYS A 279 -10.02 -8.39 -24.61
CA LYS A 279 -10.21 -7.02 -24.11
C LYS A 279 -8.88 -6.32 -23.97
N GLU A 280 -8.85 -5.02 -24.24
CA GLU A 280 -7.70 -4.16 -24.00
C GLU A 280 -8.00 -3.07 -23.00
N LEU A 281 -7.00 -2.71 -22.17
CA LEU A 281 -6.87 -1.45 -21.47
C LEU A 281 -5.47 -0.90 -21.67
N ASN A 282 -5.38 0.34 -22.17
CA ASN A 282 -4.11 1.00 -22.42
C ASN A 282 -3.72 1.90 -21.23
N LEU A 283 -2.60 1.62 -20.59
CA LEU A 283 -2.08 2.37 -19.42
C LEU A 283 -1.87 3.85 -19.74
N SER A 284 -1.38 4.15 -20.95
CA SER A 284 -1.26 5.50 -21.51
C SER A 284 -1.03 5.41 -23.01
N PHE A 285 -1.99 5.83 -23.79
CA PHE A 285 -1.89 5.83 -25.25
C PHE A 285 -0.73 6.71 -25.77
N ARG A 286 -0.45 7.80 -25.06
CA ARG A 286 0.64 8.73 -25.36
C ARG A 286 2.00 8.32 -24.81
N GLY A 287 2.14 7.13 -24.19
CA GLY A 287 3.38 6.66 -23.58
C GLY A 287 3.82 7.43 -22.33
N ASN A 288 2.89 8.09 -21.63
CA ASN A 288 3.18 8.86 -20.41
C ASN A 288 3.26 7.94 -19.18
N LEU A 289 4.43 7.85 -18.58
CA LEU A 289 4.69 6.97 -17.43
C LEU A 289 3.96 7.40 -16.13
N LYS A 290 3.62 8.69 -15.96
CA LYS A 290 2.83 9.16 -14.80
C LYS A 290 1.39 8.69 -14.93
N GLU A 291 0.81 8.81 -16.13
CA GLU A 291 -0.52 8.31 -16.44
C GLU A 291 -0.56 6.79 -16.29
N ALA A 292 0.43 6.07 -16.82
CA ALA A 292 0.55 4.63 -16.70
C ALA A 292 0.61 4.15 -15.23
N ALA A 293 1.40 4.80 -14.39
CA ALA A 293 1.47 4.52 -12.96
C ALA A 293 0.11 4.71 -12.28
N SER A 294 -0.57 5.84 -12.57
CA SER A 294 -1.90 6.15 -12.03
C SER A 294 -2.98 5.14 -12.45
N ASN A 295 -2.83 4.52 -13.61
CA ASN A 295 -3.79 3.58 -14.17
C ASN A 295 -3.49 2.12 -13.83
N LEU A 296 -2.25 1.76 -13.45
CA LEU A 296 -1.77 0.38 -13.32
C LEU A 296 -2.71 -0.49 -12.49
N PHE A 297 -2.89 -0.21 -11.22
CA PHE A 297 -3.71 -1.05 -10.35
C PHE A 297 -5.20 -0.98 -10.70
N LYS A 298 -5.72 0.19 -11.07
CA LYS A 298 -7.11 0.33 -11.52
C LYS A 298 -7.40 -0.59 -12.72
N MET A 299 -6.50 -0.63 -13.70
CA MET A 299 -6.70 -1.45 -14.88
C MET A 299 -6.45 -2.93 -14.59
N LEU A 300 -5.50 -3.28 -13.73
CA LEU A 300 -5.35 -4.65 -13.26
C LEU A 300 -6.63 -5.16 -12.58
N TYR A 301 -7.26 -4.37 -11.70
CA TYR A 301 -8.57 -4.74 -11.11
C TYR A 301 -9.66 -4.94 -12.16
N ALA A 302 -9.69 -4.10 -13.19
CA ALA A 302 -10.69 -4.19 -14.26
C ALA A 302 -10.49 -5.44 -15.14
N LEU A 303 -9.24 -5.86 -15.35
CA LEU A 303 -8.87 -7.04 -16.13
C LEU A 303 -8.82 -8.34 -15.31
N ASP A 304 -8.79 -8.28 -13.99
CA ASP A 304 -8.77 -9.46 -13.10
C ASP A 304 -10.15 -10.13 -13.05
N LYS A 305 -10.53 -10.79 -14.14
CA LYS A 305 -11.84 -11.46 -14.34
C LYS A 305 -11.64 -12.88 -14.86
N LYS A 306 -12.35 -13.85 -14.27
CA LYS A 306 -12.30 -15.28 -14.63
C LYS A 306 -12.57 -15.59 -16.13
N LYS A 307 -13.24 -14.66 -16.85
CA LYS A 307 -13.50 -14.80 -18.28
C LYS A 307 -12.26 -14.64 -19.17
N PHE A 308 -11.13 -14.23 -18.65
CA PHE A 308 -9.84 -14.15 -19.32
C PHE A 308 -8.93 -15.26 -18.81
N SER A 309 -8.19 -15.90 -19.71
CA SER A 309 -7.21 -16.92 -19.33
C SER A 309 -6.01 -16.32 -18.59
N SER A 310 -5.59 -15.12 -18.98
CA SER A 310 -4.53 -14.37 -18.32
C SER A 310 -4.60 -12.87 -18.67
N ILE A 311 -3.76 -12.06 -18.00
CA ILE A 311 -3.47 -10.69 -18.39
C ILE A 311 -2.11 -10.65 -19.06
N ALA A 312 -2.09 -10.35 -20.37
CA ALA A 312 -0.88 -10.15 -21.15
C ALA A 312 -0.45 -8.67 -21.06
N VAL A 313 0.78 -8.40 -20.65
CA VAL A 313 1.29 -7.03 -20.40
C VAL A 313 2.41 -6.71 -21.38
N MET A 314 2.24 -5.62 -22.13
CA MET A 314 3.27 -5.09 -23.03
C MET A 314 4.52 -4.65 -22.28
N PRO A 315 5.70 -4.61 -22.94
CA PRO A 315 6.91 -4.00 -22.38
C PRO A 315 6.68 -2.54 -22.00
N ILE A 316 7.18 -2.14 -20.82
CA ILE A 316 7.11 -0.76 -20.31
C ILE A 316 8.55 -0.25 -20.14
N PRO A 317 8.88 0.99 -20.58
CA PRO A 317 10.22 1.54 -20.47
C PRO A 317 10.76 1.51 -19.03
N LYS A 318 12.00 1.03 -18.83
CA LYS A 318 12.67 0.94 -17.52
C LYS A 318 13.34 2.26 -17.11
N LYS A 319 12.63 3.39 -17.22
CA LYS A 319 13.09 4.73 -16.83
C LYS A 319 12.02 5.46 -16.00
N GLY A 320 12.40 6.43 -15.20
CA GLY A 320 11.48 7.21 -14.36
C GLY A 320 10.53 6.32 -13.56
N LEU A 321 9.22 6.60 -13.59
CA LEU A 321 8.19 5.78 -12.93
C LEU A 321 8.05 4.37 -13.54
N GLY A 322 8.54 4.14 -14.75
CA GLY A 322 8.53 2.81 -15.36
C GLY A 322 9.34 1.78 -14.57
N ILE A 323 10.37 2.20 -13.83
CA ILE A 323 11.12 1.31 -12.92
C ILE A 323 10.17 0.75 -11.85
N ALA A 324 9.33 1.60 -11.25
CA ALA A 324 8.37 1.18 -10.23
C ALA A 324 7.22 0.35 -10.81
N ILE A 325 6.73 0.68 -12.01
CA ILE A 325 5.70 -0.11 -12.71
C ILE A 325 6.22 -1.52 -12.99
N ASN A 326 7.42 -1.65 -13.57
CA ASN A 326 8.02 -2.94 -13.87
C ASN A 326 8.30 -3.78 -12.60
N ASP A 327 8.71 -3.15 -11.47
CA ASP A 327 8.85 -3.84 -10.18
C ASP A 327 7.51 -4.47 -9.73
N ARG A 328 6.39 -3.74 -9.86
CA ARG A 328 5.05 -4.26 -9.51
C ARG A 328 4.62 -5.40 -10.41
N LEU A 329 4.78 -5.25 -11.71
CA LEU A 329 4.42 -6.26 -12.69
C LEU A 329 5.26 -7.53 -12.54
N LEU A 330 6.57 -7.40 -12.32
CA LEU A 330 7.45 -8.54 -12.07
C LEU A 330 7.03 -9.32 -10.81
N LYS A 331 6.70 -8.63 -9.70
CA LYS A 331 6.25 -9.29 -8.47
C LYS A 331 4.85 -9.90 -8.63
N ALA A 332 3.99 -9.27 -9.41
CA ALA A 332 2.65 -9.78 -9.71
C ALA A 332 2.69 -11.05 -10.57
N SER A 333 3.64 -11.16 -11.51
CA SER A 333 3.77 -12.33 -12.40
C SER A 333 4.35 -13.58 -11.72
N LYS A 334 4.91 -13.43 -10.50
CA LYS A 334 5.51 -14.55 -9.75
C LYS A 334 4.50 -15.41 -8.97
N ARG A 335 3.21 -15.09 -9.00
CA ARG A 335 2.18 -15.94 -8.41
C ARG A 335 2.12 -17.26 -9.15
N LYS A 336 2.35 -18.35 -8.44
CA LYS A 336 2.09 -19.69 -8.96
C LYS A 336 0.58 -19.95 -8.89
N PHE A 337 0.02 -20.45 -9.97
CA PHE A 337 -1.35 -20.95 -10.05
C PHE A 337 -1.23 -22.47 -10.09
N SER A 338 -1.73 -23.12 -9.05
CA SER A 338 -1.96 -24.55 -8.99
C SER A 338 -3.22 -24.91 -9.76
#